data_c7c5be55c1ab07bae7705dd243c19d29
#
_entry.id   c7c5be55c1ab07bae7705dd243c19d29
#
_cell.length_a   1.000
_cell.length_b   1.000
_cell.length_c   1.000
_cell.angle_alpha   90.00
_cell.angle_beta   90.00
_cell.angle_gamma   90.00
#
_symmetry.space_group_name_H-M   'P 1'
#
loop_
_entity.id
_entity.type
_entity.pdbx_description
1 polymer ?
#
loop_
_entity_poly.entity_id
_entity_poly.type
_entity_poly.pdbx_seq_one_letter_code
_entity_poly.pdbx_strand_id
1 'polypeptide(L)'
;MPVSPASPSTARAINDRLALGLLQSEGPLTANQLKQLTGLSRPSVADLVERLQGSGLITVVGEAGARRRGPNARLYGIVADRAHLAALDVRTESVSVVVTDLLGAVLAEASAPMGGSTDTGPALERALALVERTAAEGGVQRLHTVGIGAPGLIDPATGDLHDTSSLPAWHRRLAGALHERLGARVLVENETNLAARAERRDGAAHDRDTFVLLWLGDGVGAAVVLDGVLRRGASGGTGEIGFLPVPGTSTLPSATSCEGGFHSLACAAALRELGAEHGILEPGMSGADVVRRAVETGEDAFLDAVADRVAVGAAAMVAILDPGCVVLGGEVGRAGGAELAARVTDRVTAMSPLRTEVRAGTLGGAAVLRGALLAARDAAQDELFGPRAGH
;
A
#
# COMPACT_ATOMS: atom_id res chain seq x y z
N MET A 1 -30.05 -14.16 14.07
CA MET A 1 -30.19 -13.22 15.17
C MET A 1 -30.98 -12.00 14.69
N PRO A 2 -32.02 -11.51 15.38
CA PRO A 2 -32.69 -10.29 14.95
C PRO A 2 -31.72 -9.11 15.06
N VAL A 3 -31.53 -8.38 13.96
CA VAL A 3 -30.76 -7.14 13.92
C VAL A 3 -31.53 -6.10 14.73
N SER A 4 -31.00 -5.70 15.89
CA SER A 4 -31.58 -4.59 16.65
C SER A 4 -31.55 -3.33 15.80
N PRO A 5 -32.62 -2.53 15.74
CA PRO A 5 -32.63 -1.28 15.01
C PRO A 5 -31.52 -0.36 15.56
N ALA A 6 -30.79 0.29 14.64
CA ALA A 6 -29.72 1.22 15.01
C ALA A 6 -30.26 2.30 15.95
N SER A 7 -29.58 2.54 17.06
CA SER A 7 -29.95 3.62 17.97
C SER A 7 -29.85 4.99 17.26
N PRO A 8 -30.58 6.01 17.70
CA PRO A 8 -30.44 7.36 17.11
C PRO A 8 -28.99 7.90 17.13
N SER A 9 -28.16 7.50 18.09
CA SER A 9 -26.74 7.83 18.15
C SER A 9 -25.94 7.09 17.08
N THR A 10 -26.22 5.82 16.86
CA THR A 10 -25.59 5.02 15.78
C THR A 10 -25.93 5.59 14.40
N ALA A 11 -27.20 5.93 14.16
CA ALA A 11 -27.61 6.55 12.90
C ALA A 11 -26.91 7.91 12.66
N ARG A 12 -26.72 8.73 13.72
CA ARG A 12 -25.94 9.98 13.61
C ARG A 12 -24.49 9.72 13.25
N ALA A 13 -23.82 8.78 13.92
CA ALA A 13 -22.43 8.45 13.64
C ALA A 13 -22.23 7.94 12.19
N ILE A 14 -23.17 7.13 11.67
CA ILE A 14 -23.15 6.69 10.28
C ILE A 14 -23.29 7.86 9.31
N ASN A 15 -24.21 8.79 9.58
CA ASN A 15 -24.41 9.96 8.73
C ASN A 15 -23.23 10.93 8.78
N ASP A 16 -22.64 11.15 9.96
CA ASP A 16 -21.46 11.97 10.14
C ASP A 16 -20.28 11.40 9.34
N ARG A 17 -20.06 10.08 9.42
CA ARG A 17 -19.03 9.41 8.65
C ARG A 17 -19.29 9.46 7.14
N LEU A 18 -20.53 9.27 6.70
CA LEU A 18 -20.90 9.40 5.29
C LEU A 18 -20.58 10.80 4.75
N ALA A 19 -20.95 11.83 5.50
CA ALA A 19 -20.67 13.21 5.11
C ALA A 19 -19.16 13.52 5.07
N LEU A 20 -18.38 13.04 6.05
CA LEU A 20 -16.93 13.19 6.05
C LEU A 20 -16.27 12.42 4.89
N GLY A 21 -16.76 11.23 4.56
CA GLY A 21 -16.31 10.48 3.40
C GLY A 21 -16.57 11.24 2.08
N LEU A 22 -17.76 11.87 1.94
CA LEU A 22 -18.08 12.70 0.79
C LEU A 22 -17.21 13.97 0.71
N LEU A 23 -16.98 14.64 1.84
CA LEU A 23 -16.08 15.79 1.88
C LEU A 23 -14.63 15.43 1.52
N GLN A 24 -14.24 14.19 1.76
CA GLN A 24 -12.91 13.70 1.39
C GLN A 24 -12.80 13.33 -0.09
N SER A 25 -13.82 12.69 -0.65
CA SER A 25 -13.79 12.24 -2.06
C SER A 25 -14.07 13.38 -3.03
N GLU A 26 -15.05 14.23 -2.72
CA GLU A 26 -15.54 15.29 -3.60
C GLU A 26 -14.90 16.66 -3.30
N GLY A 27 -14.14 16.77 -2.19
CA GLY A 27 -13.64 18.04 -1.68
C GLY A 27 -14.71 18.86 -0.94
N PRO A 28 -14.52 20.19 -0.80
CA PRO A 28 -15.45 21.05 -0.07
C PRO A 28 -16.84 21.08 -0.68
N LEU A 29 -17.88 20.87 0.13
CA LEU A 29 -19.29 20.81 -0.28
C LEU A 29 -20.13 21.83 0.46
N THR A 30 -21.19 22.33 -0.21
CA THR A 30 -22.25 23.14 0.44
C THR A 30 -23.23 22.21 1.19
N ALA A 31 -23.98 22.76 2.15
CA ALA A 31 -25.04 22.03 2.84
C ALA A 31 -26.09 21.45 1.88
N ASN A 32 -26.36 22.13 0.76
CA ASN A 32 -27.28 21.63 -0.26
C ASN A 32 -26.71 20.43 -1.05
N GLN A 33 -25.42 20.43 -1.38
CA GLN A 33 -24.75 19.29 -2.01
C GLN A 33 -24.67 18.10 -1.04
N LEU A 34 -24.31 18.33 0.24
CA LEU A 34 -24.37 17.29 1.26
C LEU A 34 -25.79 16.68 1.36
N LYS A 35 -26.85 17.51 1.36
CA LYS A 35 -28.22 17.03 1.33
C LYS A 35 -28.50 16.12 0.13
N GLN A 36 -28.08 16.53 -1.06
CA GLN A 36 -28.30 15.77 -2.30
C GLN A 36 -27.58 14.42 -2.30
N LEU A 37 -26.30 14.43 -1.88
CA LEU A 37 -25.44 13.24 -1.88
C LEU A 37 -25.78 12.25 -0.76
N THR A 38 -26.17 12.75 0.41
CA THR A 38 -26.52 11.89 1.57
C THR A 38 -27.98 11.43 1.56
N GLY A 39 -28.86 12.11 0.81
CA GLY A 39 -30.32 11.87 0.89
C GLY A 39 -30.99 12.37 2.18
N LEU A 40 -30.25 13.03 3.07
CA LEU A 40 -30.77 13.51 4.36
C LEU A 40 -31.70 14.71 4.19
N SER A 41 -32.59 14.93 5.18
CA SER A 41 -33.43 16.13 5.23
C SER A 41 -32.60 17.39 5.51
N ARG A 42 -33.11 18.58 5.13
CA ARG A 42 -32.42 19.85 5.37
C ARG A 42 -32.12 20.09 6.88
N PRO A 43 -33.06 19.82 7.84
CA PRO A 43 -32.74 19.93 9.27
C PRO A 43 -31.65 18.96 9.71
N SER A 44 -31.66 17.71 9.19
CA SER A 44 -30.64 16.70 9.52
C SER A 44 -29.24 17.10 9.06
N VAL A 45 -29.12 17.73 7.88
CA VAL A 45 -27.84 18.23 7.37
C VAL A 45 -27.38 19.43 8.19
N ALA A 46 -28.29 20.33 8.60
CA ALA A 46 -27.94 21.46 9.44
C ALA A 46 -27.37 21.00 10.80
N ASP A 47 -28.06 20.07 11.46
CA ASP A 47 -27.60 19.45 12.72
C ASP A 47 -26.27 18.70 12.56
N LEU A 48 -26.09 17.96 11.46
CA LEU A 48 -24.85 17.27 11.12
C LEU A 48 -23.68 18.27 10.97
N VAL A 49 -23.87 19.33 10.17
CA VAL A 49 -22.83 20.35 9.95
C VAL A 49 -22.47 21.05 11.27
N GLU A 50 -23.45 21.39 12.10
CA GLU A 50 -23.22 22.02 13.41
C GLU A 50 -22.40 21.09 14.33
N ARG A 51 -22.74 19.81 14.40
CA ARG A 51 -21.97 18.82 15.20
C ARG A 51 -20.54 18.67 14.71
N LEU A 52 -20.35 18.49 13.39
CA LEU A 52 -19.03 18.29 12.81
C LEU A 52 -18.14 19.54 12.94
N GLN A 53 -18.72 20.75 12.86
CA GLN A 53 -18.01 21.99 13.17
C GLN A 53 -17.70 22.10 14.67
N GLY A 54 -18.65 21.78 15.55
CA GLY A 54 -18.45 21.79 16.99
C GLY A 54 -17.39 20.80 17.47
N SER A 55 -17.21 19.66 16.76
CA SER A 55 -16.12 18.71 17.02
C SER A 55 -14.78 19.08 16.36
N GLY A 56 -14.72 20.17 15.60
CA GLY A 56 -13.51 20.61 14.89
C GLY A 56 -13.08 19.69 13.75
N LEU A 57 -14.00 18.89 13.20
CA LEU A 57 -13.71 18.00 12.06
C LEU A 57 -13.90 18.68 10.72
N ILE A 58 -14.82 19.66 10.64
CA ILE A 58 -15.02 20.47 9.44
C ILE A 58 -15.01 21.97 9.76
N THR A 59 -14.71 22.77 8.75
CA THR A 59 -14.75 24.22 8.83
C THR A 59 -15.30 24.83 7.54
N VAL A 60 -15.62 26.12 7.56
CA VAL A 60 -15.97 26.87 6.36
C VAL A 60 -14.66 27.22 5.63
N VAL A 61 -14.47 26.68 4.45
CA VAL A 61 -13.25 26.88 3.63
C VAL A 61 -13.47 27.84 2.46
N GLY A 62 -14.68 28.32 2.27
CA GLY A 62 -15.02 29.26 1.20
C GLY A 62 -16.52 29.44 1.03
N GLU A 63 -16.88 30.07 -0.08
CA GLU A 63 -18.26 30.31 -0.51
C GLU A 63 -18.47 29.86 -1.96
N ALA A 64 -19.58 29.20 -2.24
CA ALA A 64 -19.99 28.83 -3.58
C ALA A 64 -21.03 29.80 -4.12
N GLY A 65 -20.84 30.34 -5.35
CA GLY A 65 -21.91 31.11 -5.98
C GLY A 65 -21.56 32.46 -6.60
N ALA A 66 -20.38 32.66 -7.14
CA ALA A 66 -19.93 33.91 -7.77
C ALA A 66 -20.79 34.43 -8.95
N ARG A 67 -21.88 33.74 -9.34
CA ARG A 67 -22.70 34.11 -10.56
C ARG A 67 -24.22 34.13 -10.37
N ARG A 68 -24.79 34.01 -9.17
CA ARG A 68 -26.25 34.09 -8.95
C ARG A 68 -26.60 35.15 -7.90
N ARG A 69 -27.67 35.92 -8.12
CA ARG A 69 -28.24 36.83 -7.10
C ARG A 69 -28.74 36.03 -5.91
N GLY A 70 -28.16 36.24 -4.73
CA GLY A 70 -28.47 35.60 -3.45
C GLY A 70 -27.25 35.50 -2.56
N PRO A 71 -27.43 35.26 -1.25
CA PRO A 71 -26.28 34.99 -0.36
C PRO A 71 -25.52 33.76 -0.84
N ASN A 72 -24.18 33.86 -0.94
CA ASN A 72 -23.32 32.77 -1.31
C ASN A 72 -23.46 31.60 -0.31
N ALA A 73 -23.50 30.38 -0.82
CA ALA A 73 -23.58 29.20 0.01
C ALA A 73 -22.19 28.87 0.60
N ARG A 74 -22.11 28.66 1.92
CA ARG A 74 -20.88 28.26 2.59
C ARG A 74 -20.41 26.91 2.09
N LEU A 75 -19.11 26.78 1.79
CA LEU A 75 -18.41 25.53 1.48
C LEU A 75 -17.78 25.01 2.77
N TYR A 76 -18.13 23.78 3.13
CA TYR A 76 -17.57 23.07 4.26
C TYR A 76 -16.50 22.10 3.76
N GLY A 77 -15.34 22.08 4.42
CA GLY A 77 -14.24 21.17 4.17
C GLY A 77 -13.74 20.54 5.46
N ILE A 78 -13.05 19.41 5.35
CA ILE A 78 -12.39 18.77 6.49
C ILE A 78 -11.26 19.67 6.98
N VAL A 79 -11.08 19.75 8.30
CA VAL A 79 -9.94 20.44 8.94
C VAL A 79 -8.71 19.55 8.75
N ALA A 80 -7.84 19.91 7.80
CA ALA A 80 -6.71 19.11 7.36
C ALA A 80 -5.66 18.88 8.48
N ASP A 81 -5.41 19.92 9.28
CA ASP A 81 -4.47 19.92 10.41
C ASP A 81 -5.03 19.28 11.69
N ARG A 82 -6.24 18.71 11.63
CA ARG A 82 -6.84 17.98 12.76
C ARG A 82 -6.00 16.78 13.20
N ALA A 83 -5.26 16.18 12.27
CA ALA A 83 -4.28 15.14 12.53
C ALA A 83 -3.18 15.18 11.49
N HIS A 84 -1.95 14.89 11.92
CA HIS A 84 -0.81 14.72 11.06
C HIS A 84 -0.41 13.24 11.05
N LEU A 85 -0.03 12.75 9.88
CA LEU A 85 0.26 11.35 9.63
C LEU A 85 1.70 11.22 9.14
N ALA A 86 2.32 10.09 9.45
CA ALA A 86 3.56 9.72 8.80
C ALA A 86 3.42 8.35 8.13
N ALA A 87 4.14 8.14 7.05
CA ALA A 87 4.31 6.82 6.46
C ALA A 87 5.80 6.53 6.27
N LEU A 88 6.18 5.28 6.48
CA LEU A 88 7.54 4.78 6.35
C LEU A 88 7.56 3.61 5.35
N ASP A 89 8.53 3.62 4.46
CA ASP A 89 8.97 2.44 3.70
C ASP A 89 10.32 2.01 4.29
N VAL A 90 10.30 0.87 4.99
CA VAL A 90 11.45 0.34 5.72
C VAL A 90 12.05 -0.81 4.93
N ARG A 91 13.25 -0.60 4.43
CA ARG A 91 14.03 -1.60 3.69
C ARG A 91 15.28 -1.96 4.45
N THR A 92 15.97 -3.02 4.04
CA THR A 92 17.22 -3.44 4.67
C THR A 92 18.28 -2.35 4.65
N GLU A 93 18.37 -1.59 3.54
CA GLU A 93 19.45 -0.63 3.31
C GLU A 93 19.01 0.84 3.42
N SER A 94 17.71 1.11 3.52
CA SER A 94 17.19 2.48 3.55
C SER A 94 15.85 2.58 4.28
N VAL A 95 15.56 3.79 4.76
CA VAL A 95 14.21 4.16 5.24
C VAL A 95 13.79 5.44 4.54
N SER A 96 12.59 5.45 3.98
CA SER A 96 11.94 6.63 3.44
C SER A 96 10.76 7.02 4.33
N VAL A 97 10.56 8.32 4.54
CA VAL A 97 9.51 8.88 5.39
C VAL A 97 8.78 9.97 4.62
N VAL A 98 7.46 9.98 4.71
CA VAL A 98 6.61 11.10 4.30
C VAL A 98 5.71 11.51 5.46
N VAL A 99 5.58 12.82 5.67
CA VAL A 99 4.68 13.41 6.67
C VAL A 99 3.60 14.20 5.94
N THR A 100 2.34 14.00 6.35
CA THR A 100 1.18 14.62 5.68
C THR A 100 0.18 15.15 6.71
N ASP A 101 -0.74 15.99 6.23
CA ASP A 101 -1.98 16.28 6.94
C ASP A 101 -2.99 15.11 6.84
N LEU A 102 -4.16 15.27 7.46
CA LEU A 102 -5.23 14.27 7.48
C LEU A 102 -5.81 13.97 6.08
N LEU A 103 -5.71 14.89 5.15
CA LEU A 103 -6.19 14.73 3.77
C LEU A 103 -5.14 14.10 2.85
N GLY A 104 -3.89 14.02 3.31
CA GLY A 104 -2.78 13.43 2.59
C GLY A 104 -1.95 14.42 1.77
N ALA A 105 -2.11 15.74 2.02
CA ALA A 105 -1.19 16.73 1.47
C ALA A 105 0.19 16.55 2.12
N VAL A 106 1.24 16.42 1.28
CA VAL A 106 2.61 16.22 1.75
C VAL A 106 3.13 17.52 2.38
N LEU A 107 3.60 17.44 3.61
CA LEU A 107 4.19 18.53 4.38
C LEU A 107 5.72 18.45 4.35
N ALA A 108 6.28 17.25 4.43
CA ALA A 108 7.71 16.98 4.30
C ALA A 108 7.95 15.53 3.90
N GLU A 109 9.09 15.27 3.26
CA GLU A 109 9.57 13.93 2.94
C GLU A 109 11.09 13.85 3.06
N ALA A 110 11.58 12.69 3.48
CA ALA A 110 13.01 12.44 3.60
C ALA A 110 13.33 10.96 3.39
N SER A 111 14.56 10.67 2.99
CA SER A 111 15.07 9.31 2.92
C SER A 111 16.50 9.27 3.46
N ALA A 112 16.87 8.18 4.08
CA ALA A 112 18.21 7.97 4.59
C ALA A 112 18.68 6.54 4.37
N PRO A 113 19.95 6.33 3.99
CA PRO A 113 20.56 5.02 3.98
C PRO A 113 20.72 4.51 5.43
N MET A 114 20.42 3.23 5.64
CA MET A 114 20.55 2.61 6.96
C MET A 114 21.92 2.01 7.20
N GLY A 115 22.73 1.87 6.13
CA GLY A 115 24.09 1.30 6.17
C GLY A 115 24.06 -0.14 6.65
N GLY A 116 25.00 -0.97 6.23
CA GLY A 116 25.10 -2.39 6.60
C GLY A 116 25.42 -2.68 8.08
N SER A 117 25.12 -1.75 9.02
CA SER A 117 25.32 -1.97 10.45
C SER A 117 24.29 -2.96 10.96
N THR A 118 24.77 -4.11 11.37
CA THR A 118 23.98 -5.13 12.07
C THR A 118 23.60 -4.71 13.51
N ASP A 119 24.13 -3.56 13.97
CA ASP A 119 23.85 -3.06 15.31
C ASP A 119 22.47 -2.41 15.38
N THR A 120 21.57 -3.07 16.11
CA THR A 120 20.16 -2.71 16.25
C THR A 120 19.96 -1.32 16.86
N GLY A 121 20.74 -0.92 17.84
CA GLY A 121 20.57 0.36 18.54
C GLY A 121 20.76 1.56 17.64
N PRO A 122 21.93 1.75 17.01
CA PRO A 122 22.19 2.86 16.10
C PRO A 122 21.27 2.92 14.87
N ALA A 123 20.85 1.76 14.32
CA ALA A 123 19.92 1.73 13.21
C ALA A 123 18.52 2.24 13.62
N LEU A 124 18.05 1.80 14.80
CA LEU A 124 16.79 2.23 15.36
C LEU A 124 16.78 3.73 15.64
N GLU A 125 17.81 4.28 16.29
CA GLU A 125 17.91 5.72 16.57
C GLU A 125 17.97 6.56 15.29
N ARG A 126 18.64 6.09 14.23
CA ARG A 126 18.65 6.79 12.93
C ARG A 126 17.25 6.84 12.32
N ALA A 127 16.48 5.75 12.37
CA ALA A 127 15.13 5.70 11.85
C ALA A 127 14.20 6.63 12.65
N LEU A 128 14.26 6.62 13.99
CA LEU A 128 13.52 7.52 14.86
C LEU A 128 13.84 9.00 14.59
N ALA A 129 15.14 9.33 14.55
CA ALA A 129 15.59 10.68 14.27
C ALA A 129 15.19 11.16 12.88
N LEU A 130 15.11 10.27 11.89
CA LEU A 130 14.62 10.62 10.55
C LEU A 130 13.15 11.05 10.61
N VAL A 131 12.30 10.30 11.31
CA VAL A 131 10.87 10.63 11.45
C VAL A 131 10.70 11.96 12.19
N GLU A 132 11.41 12.16 13.32
CA GLU A 132 11.34 13.40 14.11
C GLU A 132 11.76 14.63 13.28
N ARG A 133 12.89 14.54 12.56
CA ARG A 133 13.34 15.65 11.69
C ARG A 133 12.36 15.93 10.57
N THR A 134 11.86 14.91 9.89
CA THR A 134 10.89 15.09 8.80
C THR A 134 9.59 15.71 9.31
N ALA A 135 9.10 15.31 10.50
CA ALA A 135 7.96 15.95 11.13
C ALA A 135 8.22 17.42 11.47
N ALA A 136 9.38 17.73 12.04
CA ALA A 136 9.78 19.11 12.38
C ALA A 136 9.92 20.00 11.12
N GLU A 137 10.50 19.48 10.04
CA GLU A 137 10.59 20.16 8.74
C GLU A 137 9.22 20.48 8.14
N GLY A 138 8.23 19.58 8.32
CA GLY A 138 6.82 19.81 7.96
C GLY A 138 6.05 20.71 8.93
N GLY A 139 6.70 21.26 9.99
CA GLY A 139 6.03 22.07 11.02
C GLY A 139 5.12 21.26 11.95
N VAL A 140 5.24 19.93 11.96
CA VAL A 140 4.38 19.02 12.72
C VAL A 140 4.98 18.77 14.11
N GLN A 141 4.25 19.16 15.15
CA GLN A 141 4.67 18.94 16.53
C GLN A 141 4.24 17.57 17.09
N ARG A 142 3.17 17.00 16.56
CA ARG A 142 2.62 15.73 17.02
C ARG A 142 2.06 14.92 15.85
N LEU A 143 2.54 13.70 15.71
CA LEU A 143 1.97 12.71 14.80
C LEU A 143 0.81 11.97 15.49
N HIS A 144 -0.28 11.77 14.77
CA HIS A 144 -1.45 11.01 15.22
C HIS A 144 -1.27 9.53 14.92
N THR A 145 -0.93 9.21 13.68
CA THR A 145 -0.78 7.82 13.21
C THR A 145 0.43 7.70 12.30
N VAL A 146 1.18 6.62 12.48
CA VAL A 146 2.33 6.24 11.67
C VAL A 146 2.05 4.92 11.00
N GLY A 147 2.11 4.85 9.67
CA GLY A 147 2.03 3.62 8.89
C GLY A 147 3.44 3.17 8.50
N ILE A 148 3.76 1.90 8.68
CA ILE A 148 5.06 1.31 8.34
C ILE A 148 4.85 0.21 7.32
N GLY A 149 5.51 0.32 6.17
CA GLY A 149 5.73 -0.79 5.23
C GLY A 149 7.04 -1.48 5.57
N ALA A 150 6.98 -2.76 5.83
CA ALA A 150 8.16 -3.56 6.14
C ALA A 150 8.11 -4.91 5.40
N PRO A 151 9.27 -5.47 5.00
CA PRO A 151 9.31 -6.83 4.49
C PRO A 151 8.99 -7.84 5.60
N GLY A 152 8.45 -8.99 5.22
CA GLY A 152 8.18 -10.11 6.13
C GLY A 152 6.71 -10.26 6.54
N LEU A 153 6.46 -11.27 7.34
CA LEU A 153 5.12 -11.65 7.80
C LEU A 153 4.67 -10.79 8.98
N ILE A 154 3.48 -10.21 8.86
CA ILE A 154 2.84 -9.44 9.93
C ILE A 154 1.70 -10.27 10.51
N ASP A 155 1.71 -10.53 11.80
CA ASP A 155 0.62 -11.20 12.50
C ASP A 155 -0.66 -10.35 12.41
N PRO A 156 -1.74 -10.84 11.81
CA PRO A 156 -2.94 -10.05 11.62
C PRO A 156 -3.70 -9.76 12.93
N ALA A 157 -3.43 -10.49 14.01
CA ALA A 157 -4.08 -10.31 15.30
C ALA A 157 -3.34 -9.28 16.18
N THR A 158 -2.01 -9.28 16.16
CA THR A 158 -1.18 -8.39 17.00
C THR A 158 -0.59 -7.21 16.24
N GLY A 159 -0.41 -7.33 14.91
CA GLY A 159 0.29 -6.35 14.08
C GLY A 159 1.82 -6.45 14.21
N ASP A 160 2.33 -7.48 14.86
CA ASP A 160 3.77 -7.68 15.07
C ASP A 160 4.42 -8.32 13.84
N LEU A 161 5.64 -7.92 13.56
CA LEU A 161 6.49 -8.54 12.55
C LEU A 161 7.05 -9.87 13.11
N HIS A 162 6.79 -10.98 12.41
CA HIS A 162 7.31 -12.29 12.78
C HIS A 162 8.84 -12.33 12.78
N ASP A 163 9.41 -13.17 13.64
CA ASP A 163 10.85 -13.42 13.67
C ASP A 163 11.26 -14.27 12.47
N THR A 164 11.83 -13.62 11.47
CA THR A 164 12.47 -14.29 10.34
C THR A 164 13.96 -14.01 10.40
N SER A 165 14.77 -15.05 10.25
CA SER A 165 16.23 -14.93 10.31
C SER A 165 16.87 -14.03 9.25
N SER A 166 16.09 -13.64 8.24
CA SER A 166 16.54 -12.82 7.10
C SER A 166 16.44 -11.31 7.33
N LEU A 167 15.70 -10.84 8.35
CA LEU A 167 15.49 -9.41 8.59
C LEU A 167 16.31 -8.90 9.79
N PRO A 168 16.89 -7.69 9.70
CA PRO A 168 17.57 -7.06 10.83
C PRO A 168 16.65 -6.91 12.04
N ALA A 169 17.16 -7.20 13.23
CA ALA A 169 16.37 -7.19 14.47
C ALA A 169 15.75 -5.82 14.80
N TRP A 170 16.31 -4.72 14.29
CA TRP A 170 15.76 -3.38 14.51
C TRP A 170 14.40 -3.16 13.81
N HIS A 171 14.09 -3.88 12.73
CA HIS A 171 12.77 -3.81 12.06
C HIS A 171 11.64 -4.16 13.05
N ARG A 172 11.79 -5.23 13.82
CA ARG A 172 10.80 -5.66 14.82
C ARG A 172 10.62 -4.68 15.96
N ARG A 173 11.67 -3.96 16.32
CA ARG A 173 11.65 -2.99 17.44
C ARG A 173 11.14 -1.61 17.04
N LEU A 174 11.14 -1.30 15.74
CA LEU A 174 10.84 0.04 15.25
C LEU A 174 9.44 0.50 15.62
N ALA A 175 8.43 -0.36 15.47
CA ALA A 175 7.04 0.00 15.76
C ALA A 175 6.83 0.38 17.23
N GLY A 176 7.34 -0.45 18.16
CA GLY A 176 7.29 -0.17 19.59
C GLY A 176 8.04 1.11 19.96
N ALA A 177 9.25 1.27 19.42
CA ALA A 177 10.07 2.47 19.69
C ALA A 177 9.44 3.76 19.17
N LEU A 178 8.81 3.74 17.98
CA LEU A 178 8.04 4.87 17.47
C LEU A 178 6.83 5.19 18.34
N HIS A 179 6.10 4.16 18.79
CA HIS A 179 4.97 4.36 19.70
C HIS A 179 5.40 5.00 21.02
N GLU A 180 6.46 4.47 21.65
CA GLU A 180 6.99 4.99 22.91
C GLU A 180 7.53 6.41 22.78
N ARG A 181 8.26 6.71 21.69
CA ARG A 181 8.93 7.99 21.49
C ARG A 181 7.98 9.10 21.05
N LEU A 182 7.02 8.80 20.17
CA LEU A 182 6.15 9.81 19.55
C LEU A 182 4.75 9.86 20.16
N GLY A 183 4.35 8.85 20.95
CA GLY A 183 2.97 8.71 21.45
C GLY A 183 1.94 8.57 20.34
N ALA A 184 2.37 8.20 19.13
CA ALA A 184 1.53 8.01 17.97
C ALA A 184 0.99 6.58 17.91
N ARG A 185 -0.16 6.40 17.27
CA ARG A 185 -0.61 5.06 16.86
C ARG A 185 0.29 4.56 15.74
N VAL A 186 0.84 3.36 15.87
CA VAL A 186 1.70 2.76 14.85
C VAL A 186 1.01 1.55 14.24
N LEU A 187 1.05 1.45 12.92
CA LEU A 187 0.52 0.35 12.12
C LEU A 187 1.65 -0.23 11.29
N VAL A 188 1.83 -1.53 11.32
CA VAL A 188 2.79 -2.24 10.45
C VAL A 188 2.01 -3.10 9.47
N GLU A 189 2.43 -3.08 8.22
CA GLU A 189 1.86 -3.92 7.17
C GLU A 189 2.97 -4.39 6.22
N ASN A 190 2.78 -5.55 5.61
CA ASN A 190 3.68 -6.06 4.61
C ASN A 190 3.77 -5.13 3.37
N GLU A 191 4.97 -4.96 2.83
CA GLU A 191 5.26 -4.05 1.70
C GLU A 191 4.43 -4.38 0.46
N THR A 192 4.24 -5.66 0.15
CA THR A 192 3.45 -6.12 -1.01
C THR A 192 1.98 -5.79 -0.84
N ASN A 193 1.45 -5.97 0.37
CA ASN A 193 0.08 -5.61 0.73
C ASN A 193 -0.18 -4.10 0.60
N LEU A 194 0.78 -3.29 1.02
CA LEU A 194 0.70 -1.83 0.88
C LEU A 194 0.78 -1.38 -0.58
N ALA A 195 1.66 -2.00 -1.36
CA ALA A 195 1.75 -1.73 -2.79
C ALA A 195 0.41 -2.05 -3.50
N ALA A 196 -0.21 -3.19 -3.18
CA ALA A 196 -1.52 -3.54 -3.74
C ALA A 196 -2.61 -2.53 -3.34
N ARG A 197 -2.58 -2.06 -2.09
CA ARG A 197 -3.50 -1.01 -1.62
C ARG A 197 -3.34 0.28 -2.42
N ALA A 198 -2.10 0.68 -2.69
CA ALA A 198 -1.79 1.87 -3.47
C ALA A 198 -2.19 1.72 -4.93
N GLU A 199 -1.83 0.61 -5.58
CA GLU A 199 -2.18 0.32 -6.98
C GLU A 199 -3.70 0.23 -7.19
N ARG A 200 -4.45 -0.25 -6.19
CA ARG A 200 -5.91 -0.22 -6.23
C ARG A 200 -6.47 1.20 -6.09
N ARG A 201 -5.86 2.05 -5.29
CA ARG A 201 -6.39 3.41 -5.04
C ARG A 201 -6.07 4.36 -6.19
N ASP A 202 -4.82 4.38 -6.63
CA ASP A 202 -4.26 5.43 -7.48
C ASP A 202 -3.51 4.88 -8.71
N GLY A 203 -3.42 3.54 -8.88
CA GLY A 203 -2.56 2.91 -9.86
C GLY A 203 -3.24 1.93 -10.82
N ALA A 204 -2.50 0.91 -11.23
CA ALA A 204 -2.87 -0.03 -12.29
C ALA A 204 -4.13 -0.86 -12.02
N ALA A 205 -4.57 -0.97 -10.76
CA ALA A 205 -5.75 -1.74 -10.37
C ALA A 205 -6.91 -0.85 -9.87
N HIS A 206 -6.95 0.44 -10.21
CA HIS A 206 -7.97 1.38 -9.72
C HIS A 206 -9.40 1.02 -10.17
N ASP A 207 -9.54 0.31 -11.27
CA ASP A 207 -10.79 -0.17 -11.86
C ASP A 207 -11.12 -1.62 -11.47
N ARG A 208 -10.40 -2.21 -10.50
CA ARG A 208 -10.52 -3.61 -10.09
C ARG A 208 -10.84 -3.75 -8.61
N ASP A 209 -11.89 -4.49 -8.29
CA ASP A 209 -12.17 -4.94 -6.92
C ASP A 209 -11.52 -6.29 -6.60
N THR A 210 -11.20 -7.07 -7.64
CA THR A 210 -10.51 -8.35 -7.51
C THR A 210 -9.28 -8.35 -8.42
N PHE A 211 -8.11 -8.56 -7.84
CA PHE A 211 -6.82 -8.68 -8.54
C PHE A 211 -5.76 -9.27 -7.60
N VAL A 212 -4.64 -9.68 -8.20
CA VAL A 212 -3.42 -10.06 -7.49
C VAL A 212 -2.31 -9.09 -7.88
N LEU A 213 -1.58 -8.57 -6.91
CA LEU A 213 -0.31 -7.91 -7.17
C LEU A 213 0.81 -8.93 -6.94
N LEU A 214 1.62 -9.18 -7.97
CA LEU A 214 2.80 -10.01 -7.92
C LEU A 214 4.02 -9.12 -7.72
N TRP A 215 4.65 -9.21 -6.53
CA TRP A 215 5.83 -8.44 -6.19
C TRP A 215 7.09 -9.15 -6.69
N LEU A 216 7.88 -8.46 -7.48
CA LEU A 216 9.13 -8.92 -8.08
C LEU A 216 10.27 -7.96 -7.70
N GLY A 217 11.12 -8.38 -6.79
CA GLY A 217 12.23 -7.59 -6.25
C GLY A 217 13.32 -8.50 -5.67
N ASP A 218 14.01 -8.05 -4.62
CA ASP A 218 14.96 -8.90 -3.88
C ASP A 218 14.28 -10.15 -3.34
N GLY A 219 13.05 -9.99 -2.82
CA GLY A 219 12.11 -11.05 -2.55
C GLY A 219 11.02 -11.14 -3.62
N VAL A 220 10.30 -12.26 -3.65
CA VAL A 220 9.07 -12.41 -4.43
C VAL A 220 7.91 -12.73 -3.50
N GLY A 221 6.77 -12.10 -3.75
CA GLY A 221 5.56 -12.27 -2.96
C GLY A 221 4.33 -11.93 -3.80
N ALA A 222 3.14 -12.08 -3.21
CA ALA A 222 1.92 -11.60 -3.81
C ALA A 222 1.01 -10.94 -2.76
N ALA A 223 0.19 -10.01 -3.20
CA ALA A 223 -0.94 -9.52 -2.42
C ALA A 223 -2.24 -9.88 -3.12
N VAL A 224 -3.19 -10.39 -2.36
CA VAL A 224 -4.48 -10.87 -2.86
C VAL A 224 -5.58 -9.92 -2.43
N VAL A 225 -6.25 -9.31 -3.40
CA VAL A 225 -7.43 -8.48 -3.19
C VAL A 225 -8.63 -9.16 -3.82
N LEU A 226 -9.63 -9.49 -3.01
CA LEU A 226 -10.90 -10.09 -3.46
C LEU A 226 -12.06 -9.25 -2.94
N ASP A 227 -12.96 -8.86 -3.85
CA ASP A 227 -14.13 -8.03 -3.55
C ASP A 227 -13.78 -6.72 -2.81
N GLY A 228 -12.69 -6.10 -3.24
CA GLY A 228 -12.17 -4.87 -2.64
C GLY A 228 -11.48 -5.04 -1.28
N VAL A 229 -11.32 -6.26 -0.80
CA VAL A 229 -10.72 -6.57 0.51
C VAL A 229 -9.38 -7.26 0.35
N LEU A 230 -8.34 -6.68 0.93
CA LEU A 230 -7.03 -7.30 1.04
C LEU A 230 -7.12 -8.55 1.95
N ARG A 231 -6.68 -9.69 1.45
CA ARG A 231 -6.68 -10.96 2.15
C ARG A 231 -5.32 -11.21 2.80
N ARG A 232 -5.29 -11.26 4.13
CA ARG A 232 -4.06 -11.50 4.90
C ARG A 232 -3.85 -12.98 5.24
N GLY A 233 -4.93 -13.78 5.21
CA GLY A 233 -4.89 -15.18 5.64
C GLY A 233 -4.88 -15.34 7.16
N ALA A 234 -4.83 -16.58 7.60
CA ALA A 234 -4.91 -16.93 9.02
C ALA A 234 -3.65 -16.50 9.81
N SER A 235 -2.49 -16.50 9.17
CA SER A 235 -1.18 -16.20 9.78
C SER A 235 -0.53 -14.92 9.23
N GLY A 236 -1.24 -14.14 8.40
CA GLY A 236 -0.63 -13.02 7.70
C GLY A 236 0.10 -13.39 6.41
N GLY A 237 0.24 -14.68 6.10
CA GLY A 237 1.07 -15.19 5.01
C GLY A 237 0.34 -15.43 3.68
N THR A 238 -0.82 -14.81 3.44
CA THR A 238 -1.42 -14.89 2.11
C THR A 238 -0.49 -14.26 1.09
N GLY A 239 -0.19 -15.02 0.04
CA GLY A 239 0.67 -14.54 -1.03
C GLY A 239 2.17 -14.80 -0.83
N GLU A 240 2.57 -15.60 0.14
CA GLU A 240 3.96 -16.07 0.30
C GLU A 240 4.34 -17.06 -0.81
N ILE A 241 4.15 -16.66 -2.07
CA ILE A 241 4.41 -17.48 -3.25
C ILE A 241 5.89 -17.77 -3.48
N GLY A 242 6.80 -17.08 -2.80
CA GLY A 242 8.21 -17.42 -2.80
C GLY A 242 8.45 -18.88 -2.40
N PHE A 243 7.62 -19.41 -1.51
CA PHE A 243 7.63 -20.80 -1.05
C PHE A 243 6.83 -21.75 -1.97
N LEU A 244 6.24 -21.30 -3.07
CA LEU A 244 5.51 -22.15 -3.99
C LEU A 244 6.47 -23.13 -4.65
N PRO A 245 6.30 -24.47 -4.48
CA PRO A 245 7.06 -25.45 -5.25
C PRO A 245 6.78 -25.28 -6.73
N VAL A 246 7.82 -25.18 -7.53
CA VAL A 246 7.72 -24.92 -8.98
C VAL A 246 8.56 -25.89 -9.79
N PRO A 247 8.19 -26.18 -11.04
CA PRO A 247 9.06 -26.92 -11.94
C PRO A 247 10.33 -26.11 -12.25
N GLY A 248 11.43 -26.83 -12.54
CA GLY A 248 12.70 -26.21 -12.93
C GLY A 248 13.65 -25.93 -11.77
N THR A 249 13.28 -26.25 -10.53
CA THR A 249 14.15 -26.21 -9.35
C THR A 249 14.61 -27.63 -8.98
N SER A 250 15.82 -27.76 -8.43
CA SER A 250 16.40 -29.06 -8.03
C SER A 250 15.98 -29.53 -6.64
N THR A 251 15.41 -28.63 -5.84
CA THR A 251 15.02 -28.86 -4.43
C THR A 251 13.61 -28.35 -4.19
N LEU A 252 13.03 -28.69 -3.04
CA LEU A 252 11.78 -28.12 -2.57
C LEU A 252 12.09 -27.06 -1.49
N PRO A 253 11.25 -26.01 -1.38
CA PRO A 253 11.36 -25.06 -0.27
C PRO A 253 11.13 -25.75 1.07
N SER A 254 11.66 -25.16 2.14
CA SER A 254 11.49 -25.62 3.52
C SER A 254 10.71 -24.60 4.35
N ALA A 255 10.37 -24.95 5.57
CA ALA A 255 9.67 -24.04 6.49
C ALA A 255 10.47 -22.75 6.82
N THR A 256 11.79 -22.76 6.59
CA THR A 256 12.70 -21.65 6.92
C THR A 256 13.43 -21.07 5.72
N SER A 257 13.23 -21.63 4.52
CA SER A 257 13.89 -21.17 3.29
C SER A 257 12.98 -21.34 2.08
N CYS A 258 12.81 -20.29 1.29
CA CYS A 258 12.12 -20.31 0.01
C CYS A 258 13.02 -20.80 -1.15
N GLU A 259 14.26 -21.22 -0.86
CA GLU A 259 15.14 -21.83 -1.84
C GLU A 259 14.50 -23.11 -2.43
N GLY A 260 14.53 -23.26 -3.74
CA GLY A 260 13.81 -24.33 -4.43
C GLY A 260 12.33 -24.05 -4.74
N GLY A 261 11.78 -22.93 -4.24
CA GLY A 261 10.47 -22.42 -4.61
C GLY A 261 10.52 -21.36 -5.70
N PHE A 262 9.40 -20.70 -5.95
CA PHE A 262 9.26 -19.65 -6.97
C PHE A 262 10.26 -18.50 -6.77
N HIS A 263 10.69 -18.24 -5.53
CA HIS A 263 11.75 -17.28 -5.23
C HIS A 263 13.01 -17.56 -6.06
N SER A 264 13.44 -18.82 -6.15
CA SER A 264 14.64 -19.22 -6.90
C SER A 264 14.55 -18.98 -8.41
N LEU A 265 13.36 -18.74 -8.95
CA LEU A 265 13.17 -18.45 -10.38
C LEU A 265 13.11 -16.95 -10.67
N ALA A 266 12.48 -16.15 -9.79
CA ALA A 266 12.02 -14.82 -10.14
C ALA A 266 12.53 -13.69 -9.21
N CYS A 267 13.32 -13.99 -8.17
CA CYS A 267 13.94 -12.95 -7.34
C CYS A 267 15.05 -12.21 -8.12
N ALA A 268 15.42 -11.03 -7.66
CA ALA A 268 16.43 -10.19 -8.32
C ALA A 268 17.78 -10.93 -8.50
N ALA A 269 18.19 -11.77 -7.55
CA ALA A 269 19.41 -12.57 -7.65
C ALA A 269 19.34 -13.58 -8.79
N ALA A 270 18.22 -14.33 -8.89
CA ALA A 270 18.00 -15.30 -9.97
C ALA A 270 17.94 -14.65 -11.36
N LEU A 271 17.41 -13.42 -11.45
CA LEU A 271 17.38 -12.67 -12.71
C LEU A 271 18.75 -12.10 -13.09
N ARG A 272 19.60 -11.78 -12.09
CA ARG A 272 21.00 -11.42 -12.37
C ARG A 272 21.79 -12.62 -12.93
N GLU A 273 21.60 -13.81 -12.36
CA GLU A 273 22.21 -15.04 -12.88
C GLU A 273 21.77 -15.31 -14.31
N LEU A 274 20.47 -15.20 -14.58
CA LEU A 274 19.93 -15.32 -15.95
C LEU A 274 20.54 -14.25 -16.88
N GLY A 275 20.73 -13.01 -16.40
CA GLY A 275 21.40 -11.95 -17.16
C GLY A 275 22.86 -12.26 -17.49
N ALA A 276 23.56 -12.95 -16.59
CA ALA A 276 24.93 -13.43 -16.86
C ALA A 276 24.94 -14.54 -17.92
N GLU A 277 24.01 -15.48 -17.89
CA GLU A 277 23.85 -16.53 -18.89
C GLU A 277 23.58 -15.96 -20.29
N HIS A 278 22.85 -14.84 -20.37
CA HIS A 278 22.56 -14.13 -21.61
C HIS A 278 23.63 -13.09 -22.01
N GLY A 279 24.67 -12.90 -21.18
CA GLY A 279 25.78 -11.99 -21.47
C GLY A 279 25.44 -10.50 -21.36
N ILE A 280 24.35 -10.13 -20.66
CA ILE A 280 23.89 -8.73 -20.49
C ILE A 280 24.16 -8.16 -19.10
N LEU A 281 24.64 -8.97 -18.14
CA LEU A 281 25.00 -8.52 -16.80
C LEU A 281 26.30 -7.72 -16.80
N GLU A 282 26.26 -6.51 -16.25
CA GLU A 282 27.46 -5.71 -15.95
C GLU A 282 27.74 -5.63 -14.44
N PRO A 283 28.99 -5.34 -14.04
CA PRO A 283 29.32 -5.18 -12.62
C PRO A 283 28.48 -4.11 -11.93
N GLY A 284 27.93 -4.44 -10.78
CA GLY A 284 27.13 -3.53 -9.96
C GLY A 284 25.63 -3.45 -10.32
N MET A 285 25.19 -4.09 -11.41
CA MET A 285 23.77 -4.13 -11.75
C MET A 285 22.97 -4.97 -10.75
N SER A 286 21.82 -4.45 -10.33
CA SER A 286 20.76 -5.22 -9.67
C SER A 286 19.98 -6.06 -10.69
N GLY A 287 19.13 -7.00 -10.21
CA GLY A 287 18.23 -7.73 -11.11
C GLY A 287 17.28 -6.81 -11.88
N ALA A 288 16.80 -5.75 -11.25
CA ALA A 288 15.95 -4.75 -11.91
C ALA A 288 16.73 -3.96 -12.99
N ASP A 289 18.01 -3.66 -12.77
CA ASP A 289 18.84 -2.95 -13.76
C ASP A 289 19.07 -3.81 -15.01
N VAL A 290 19.29 -5.11 -14.82
CA VAL A 290 19.43 -6.07 -15.94
C VAL A 290 18.15 -6.12 -16.77
N VAL A 291 16.98 -6.22 -16.12
CA VAL A 291 15.69 -6.22 -16.81
C VAL A 291 15.44 -4.89 -17.53
N ARG A 292 15.72 -3.78 -16.89
CA ARG A 292 15.57 -2.43 -17.51
C ARG A 292 16.44 -2.29 -18.75
N ARG A 293 17.72 -2.67 -18.66
CA ARG A 293 18.63 -2.68 -19.80
C ARG A 293 18.09 -3.55 -20.95
N ALA A 294 17.64 -4.75 -20.61
CA ALA A 294 17.11 -5.66 -21.62
C ALA A 294 15.89 -5.08 -22.37
N VAL A 295 15.02 -4.35 -21.67
CA VAL A 295 13.90 -3.62 -22.29
C VAL A 295 14.43 -2.49 -23.18
N GLU A 296 15.42 -1.72 -22.73
CA GLU A 296 15.99 -0.58 -23.45
C GLU A 296 16.77 -1.01 -24.70
N THR A 297 17.44 -2.16 -24.65
CA THR A 297 18.28 -2.68 -25.75
C THR A 297 17.58 -3.73 -26.63
N GLY A 298 16.38 -4.18 -26.25
CA GLY A 298 15.62 -5.15 -27.03
C GLY A 298 16.18 -6.57 -26.92
N GLU A 299 16.58 -7.02 -25.73
CA GLU A 299 17.11 -8.36 -25.48
C GLU A 299 15.99 -9.39 -25.36
N ASP A 300 15.35 -9.70 -26.49
CA ASP A 300 14.12 -10.52 -26.55
C ASP A 300 14.29 -11.89 -25.90
N ALA A 301 15.40 -12.58 -26.14
CA ALA A 301 15.64 -13.92 -25.60
C ALA A 301 15.71 -13.91 -24.04
N PHE A 302 16.30 -12.89 -23.45
CA PHE A 302 16.33 -12.71 -22.01
C PHE A 302 14.95 -12.35 -21.45
N LEU A 303 14.25 -11.40 -22.08
CA LEU A 303 12.92 -10.97 -21.66
C LEU A 303 11.90 -12.12 -21.75
N ASP A 304 12.02 -12.97 -22.76
CA ASP A 304 11.21 -14.18 -22.90
C ASP A 304 11.48 -15.16 -21.76
N ALA A 305 12.75 -15.41 -21.43
CA ALA A 305 13.12 -16.27 -20.31
C ALA A 305 12.65 -15.72 -18.95
N VAL A 306 12.71 -14.39 -18.75
CA VAL A 306 12.13 -13.74 -17.55
C VAL A 306 10.62 -13.93 -17.52
N ALA A 307 9.94 -13.70 -18.64
CA ALA A 307 8.48 -13.87 -18.73
C ALA A 307 8.04 -15.31 -18.48
N ASP A 308 8.79 -16.31 -19.00
CA ASP A 308 8.53 -17.74 -18.74
C ASP A 308 8.58 -18.04 -17.23
N ARG A 309 9.59 -17.52 -16.52
CA ARG A 309 9.73 -17.68 -15.07
C ARG A 309 8.61 -17.00 -14.29
N VAL A 310 8.32 -15.73 -14.60
CA VAL A 310 7.27 -14.95 -13.92
C VAL A 310 5.88 -15.53 -14.14
N ALA A 311 5.62 -16.04 -15.35
CA ALA A 311 4.34 -16.63 -15.71
C ALA A 311 3.99 -17.88 -14.88
N VAL A 312 4.97 -18.62 -14.35
CA VAL A 312 4.71 -19.76 -13.45
C VAL A 312 3.98 -19.30 -12.19
N GLY A 313 4.48 -18.25 -11.53
CA GLY A 313 3.82 -17.69 -10.33
C GLY A 313 2.48 -17.05 -10.66
N ALA A 314 2.40 -16.28 -11.76
CA ALA A 314 1.16 -15.65 -12.20
C ALA A 314 0.07 -16.69 -12.51
N ALA A 315 0.41 -17.75 -13.27
CA ALA A 315 -0.53 -18.83 -13.61
C ALA A 315 -1.00 -19.60 -12.38
N ALA A 316 -0.14 -19.83 -11.39
CA ALA A 316 -0.53 -20.45 -10.13
C ALA A 316 -1.60 -19.62 -9.38
N MET A 317 -1.41 -18.30 -9.29
CA MET A 317 -2.40 -17.42 -8.69
C MET A 317 -3.70 -17.36 -9.49
N VAL A 318 -3.60 -17.35 -10.81
CA VAL A 318 -4.77 -17.40 -11.72
C VAL A 318 -5.57 -18.68 -11.53
N ALA A 319 -4.91 -19.82 -11.48
CA ALA A 319 -5.56 -21.12 -11.33
C ALA A 319 -6.30 -21.31 -10.00
N ILE A 320 -5.84 -20.65 -8.94
CA ILE A 320 -6.42 -20.77 -7.59
C ILE A 320 -7.51 -19.72 -7.34
N LEU A 321 -7.33 -18.49 -7.82
CA LEU A 321 -8.14 -17.34 -7.42
C LEU A 321 -9.04 -16.80 -8.53
N ASP A 322 -8.75 -17.08 -9.79
CA ASP A 322 -9.43 -16.49 -10.97
C ASP A 322 -9.60 -14.95 -10.81
N PRO A 323 -8.52 -14.18 -10.62
CA PRO A 323 -8.61 -12.79 -10.23
C PRO A 323 -8.98 -11.85 -11.40
N GLY A 324 -8.92 -12.34 -12.65
CA GLY A 324 -9.14 -11.55 -13.86
C GLY A 324 -8.07 -10.49 -14.14
N CYS A 325 -7.23 -10.16 -13.15
CA CYS A 325 -6.13 -9.20 -13.30
C CYS A 325 -4.96 -9.56 -12.39
N VAL A 326 -3.73 -9.48 -12.94
CA VAL A 326 -2.47 -9.57 -12.20
C VAL A 326 -1.67 -8.29 -12.46
N VAL A 327 -1.19 -7.63 -11.40
CA VAL A 327 -0.32 -6.46 -11.50
C VAL A 327 1.10 -6.85 -11.15
N LEU A 328 2.06 -6.58 -12.03
CA LEU A 328 3.49 -6.79 -11.79
C LEU A 328 4.07 -5.57 -11.05
N GLY A 329 4.31 -5.73 -9.76
CA GLY A 329 4.90 -4.72 -8.89
C GLY A 329 6.37 -5.02 -8.53
N GLY A 330 6.93 -4.23 -7.63
CA GLY A 330 8.32 -4.34 -7.22
C GLY A 330 9.29 -3.72 -8.23
N GLU A 331 10.57 -3.75 -7.91
CA GLU A 331 11.62 -3.12 -8.71
C GLU A 331 11.75 -3.76 -10.11
N VAL A 332 11.65 -5.09 -10.16
CA VAL A 332 11.72 -5.86 -11.41
C VAL A 332 10.47 -5.68 -12.25
N GLY A 333 9.27 -5.76 -11.64
CA GLY A 333 8.00 -5.52 -12.33
C GLY A 333 7.95 -4.13 -12.98
N ARG A 334 8.43 -3.11 -12.24
CA ARG A 334 8.58 -1.75 -12.76
C ARG A 334 9.59 -1.66 -13.90
N ALA A 335 10.76 -2.32 -13.75
CA ALA A 335 11.82 -2.28 -14.76
C ALA A 335 11.36 -2.95 -16.07
N GLY A 336 10.62 -4.06 -15.99
CA GLY A 336 10.04 -4.75 -17.14
C GLY A 336 8.87 -4.01 -17.79
N GLY A 337 8.14 -3.22 -17.00
CA GLY A 337 7.06 -2.37 -17.50
C GLY A 337 6.01 -3.09 -18.36
N ALA A 338 5.46 -2.38 -19.32
CA ALA A 338 4.44 -2.91 -20.24
C ALA A 338 4.97 -4.06 -21.11
N GLU A 339 6.27 -4.04 -21.45
CA GLU A 339 6.90 -5.08 -22.27
C GLU A 339 6.88 -6.45 -21.56
N LEU A 340 7.31 -6.50 -20.30
CA LEU A 340 7.26 -7.72 -19.52
C LEU A 340 5.81 -8.15 -19.25
N ALA A 341 4.92 -7.22 -18.96
CA ALA A 341 3.52 -7.52 -18.70
C ALA A 341 2.82 -8.16 -19.92
N ALA A 342 3.10 -7.65 -21.13
CA ALA A 342 2.59 -8.24 -22.36
C ALA A 342 3.09 -9.69 -22.56
N ARG A 343 4.40 -9.91 -22.42
CA ARG A 343 5.00 -11.25 -22.56
C ARG A 343 4.46 -12.24 -21.52
N VAL A 344 4.25 -11.81 -20.28
CA VAL A 344 3.64 -12.64 -19.23
C VAL A 344 2.16 -12.93 -19.55
N THR A 345 1.42 -11.95 -20.11
CA THR A 345 0.03 -12.16 -20.56
C THR A 345 -0.07 -13.29 -21.57
N ASP A 346 0.81 -13.29 -22.58
CA ASP A 346 0.82 -14.33 -23.62
C ASP A 346 1.05 -15.71 -23.03
N ARG A 347 1.99 -15.84 -22.06
CA ARG A 347 2.30 -17.11 -21.40
C ARG A 347 1.16 -17.59 -20.51
N VAL A 348 0.57 -16.71 -19.71
CA VAL A 348 -0.57 -17.05 -18.85
C VAL A 348 -1.75 -17.49 -19.71
N THR A 349 -2.01 -16.80 -20.82
CA THR A 349 -3.07 -17.18 -21.77
C THR A 349 -2.83 -18.54 -22.41
N ALA A 350 -1.57 -18.89 -22.68
CA ALA A 350 -1.22 -20.22 -23.23
C ALA A 350 -1.34 -21.33 -22.16
N MET A 351 -1.16 -21.03 -20.87
CA MET A 351 -1.19 -22.01 -19.77
C MET A 351 -2.58 -22.16 -19.12
N SER A 352 -3.49 -21.20 -19.28
CA SER A 352 -4.76 -21.19 -18.57
C SER A 352 -5.94 -20.83 -19.48
N PRO A 353 -7.09 -21.52 -19.36
CA PRO A 353 -8.32 -21.13 -20.04
C PRO A 353 -8.98 -19.87 -19.44
N LEU A 354 -8.51 -19.40 -18.26
CA LEU A 354 -9.05 -18.27 -17.54
C LEU A 354 -8.53 -16.97 -18.15
N ARG A 355 -9.44 -16.05 -18.47
CA ARG A 355 -9.07 -14.76 -19.04
C ARG A 355 -8.50 -13.85 -17.95
N THR A 356 -7.20 -13.62 -18.00
CA THR A 356 -6.51 -12.75 -17.04
C THR A 356 -5.66 -11.74 -17.78
N GLU A 357 -5.86 -10.48 -17.44
CA GLU A 357 -5.03 -9.37 -17.90
C GLU A 357 -3.81 -9.24 -16.98
N VAL A 358 -2.61 -9.11 -17.54
CA VAL A 358 -1.42 -8.77 -16.75
C VAL A 358 -1.03 -7.33 -17.04
N ARG A 359 -0.88 -6.53 -16.00
CA ARG A 359 -0.56 -5.10 -16.07
C ARG A 359 0.76 -4.81 -15.38
N ALA A 360 1.50 -3.83 -15.87
CA ALA A 360 2.59 -3.26 -15.11
C ALA A 360 2.06 -2.35 -14.01
N GLY A 361 2.65 -2.41 -12.81
CA GLY A 361 2.37 -1.46 -11.74
C GLY A 361 2.81 -0.05 -12.14
N THR A 362 2.02 0.96 -11.77
CA THR A 362 2.24 2.35 -12.19
C THR A 362 2.90 3.22 -11.13
N LEU A 363 2.83 2.84 -9.85
CA LEU A 363 3.33 3.65 -8.74
C LEU A 363 4.83 3.43 -8.43
N GLY A 364 5.41 2.36 -8.97
CA GLY A 364 6.84 2.08 -8.87
C GLY A 364 7.36 2.06 -7.43
N GLY A 365 8.51 2.71 -7.19
CA GLY A 365 9.15 2.78 -5.88
C GLY A 365 8.34 3.52 -4.79
N ALA A 366 7.33 4.30 -5.17
CA ALA A 366 6.48 5.02 -4.22
C ALA A 366 5.28 4.18 -3.72
N ALA A 367 5.03 3.00 -4.28
CA ALA A 367 3.84 2.21 -3.99
C ALA A 367 3.71 1.83 -2.50
N VAL A 368 4.81 1.39 -1.87
CA VAL A 368 4.82 0.98 -0.46
C VAL A 368 4.54 2.18 0.45
N LEU A 369 5.27 3.28 0.25
CA LEU A 369 5.10 4.50 1.04
C LEU A 369 3.69 5.09 0.88
N ARG A 370 3.16 5.10 -0.35
CA ARG A 370 1.79 5.52 -0.63
C ARG A 370 0.76 4.63 0.05
N GLY A 371 0.95 3.31 0.02
CA GLY A 371 0.09 2.34 0.70
C GLY A 371 0.10 2.49 2.21
N ALA A 372 1.28 2.72 2.81
CA ALA A 372 1.44 2.98 4.23
C ALA A 372 0.71 4.27 4.66
N LEU A 373 0.81 5.34 3.84
CA LEU A 373 0.06 6.57 4.05
C LEU A 373 -1.45 6.35 4.00
N LEU A 374 -1.94 5.60 3.00
CA LEU A 374 -3.36 5.25 2.90
C LEU A 374 -3.83 4.44 4.13
N ALA A 375 -3.01 3.52 4.64
CA ALA A 375 -3.32 2.76 5.85
C ALA A 375 -3.37 3.65 7.09
N ALA A 376 -2.39 4.54 7.28
CA ALA A 376 -2.36 5.50 8.38
C ALA A 376 -3.55 6.46 8.34
N ARG A 377 -3.89 6.97 7.16
CA ARG A 377 -5.03 7.86 6.95
C ARG A 377 -6.36 7.18 7.29
N ASP A 378 -6.59 6.00 6.76
CA ASP A 378 -7.84 5.28 7.02
C ASP A 378 -7.99 4.97 8.52
N ALA A 379 -6.91 4.60 9.22
CA ALA A 379 -6.95 4.35 10.65
C ALA A 379 -7.20 5.63 11.47
N ALA A 380 -6.57 6.75 11.10
CA ALA A 380 -6.82 8.04 11.74
C ALA A 380 -8.27 8.50 11.54
N GLN A 381 -8.80 8.32 10.33
CA GLN A 381 -10.19 8.67 10.01
C GLN A 381 -11.19 7.74 10.71
N ASP A 382 -10.89 6.43 10.81
CA ASP A 382 -11.74 5.50 11.57
C ASP A 382 -11.84 5.91 13.04
N GLU A 383 -10.77 6.42 13.62
CA GLU A 383 -10.74 6.92 14.98
C GLU A 383 -11.47 8.27 15.14
N LEU A 384 -11.17 9.24 14.25
CA LEU A 384 -11.70 10.60 14.32
C LEU A 384 -13.15 10.71 13.85
N PHE A 385 -13.56 9.93 12.86
CA PHE A 385 -14.88 9.99 12.23
C PHE A 385 -15.87 8.97 12.80
N GLY A 386 -15.42 8.12 13.74
CA GLY A 386 -16.20 7.04 14.31
C GLY A 386 -16.24 5.77 13.44
N PRO A 387 -16.77 4.68 13.99
CA PRO A 387 -16.72 3.36 13.36
C PRO A 387 -17.48 3.32 12.02
N ARG A 388 -16.96 2.53 11.08
CA ARG A 388 -17.70 2.19 9.86
C ARG A 388 -18.93 1.38 10.23
N ALA A 389 -20.07 1.62 9.55
CA ALA A 389 -21.19 0.69 9.62
C ALA A 389 -20.65 -0.69 9.22
N GLY A 390 -20.81 -1.67 10.10
CA GLY A 390 -20.34 -3.03 9.81
C GLY A 390 -21.03 -3.58 8.56
N HIS A 391 -20.25 -4.18 7.68
CA HIS A 391 -20.74 -5.01 6.58
C HIS A 391 -21.26 -6.33 7.13
#